data_15e7260a74f4068be7fe9c30d71f9c6d
#
_entry.id   15e7260a74f4068be7fe9c30d71f9c6d
#
_cell.length_a   1.000
_cell.length_b   1.000
_cell.length_c   1.000
_cell.angle_alpha   90.00
_cell.angle_beta   90.00
_cell.angle_gamma   90.00
#
_symmetry.space_group_name_H-M   'P 1'
#
loop_
_entity.id
_entity.type
_entity.pdbx_description
1 polymer ?
#
loop_
_entity_poly.entity_id
_entity_poly.type
_entity_poly.pdbx_seq_one_letter_code
_entity_poly.pdbx_strand_id
1 'polypeptide(L)'
;MGNKEYLNVNELATLFGLKVQTLHYYDKIGILKPSYRDPNNGYRKYRFDQTYKLASIRYMRKLGYSIEAVRDFQDTKDPDEALQRLKERSAAIHEQWEEMMRIDHAILRKIQFIEDSKDEIDYEGFRIVEYPERKYISIGTETEIYAGESFYFYPTLVFYEGTKKEFGALLTDEVPEENVDIHTIPAQVPMW
;
A
#
# COMPACT_ATOMS: atom_id res chain seq x y z
N MET A 1 -42.18 -1.22 -14.32
CA MET A 1 -41.35 -0.01 -14.50
C MET A 1 -41.39 0.34 -16.00
N GLY A 2 -41.96 1.49 -16.36
CA GLY A 2 -42.04 1.90 -17.76
C GLY A 2 -40.66 2.05 -18.36
N ASN A 3 -40.55 1.68 -19.62
CA ASN A 3 -39.30 1.72 -20.39
C ASN A 3 -38.89 3.19 -20.61
N LYS A 4 -38.16 3.76 -19.62
CA LYS A 4 -37.76 5.18 -19.66
C LYS A 4 -36.49 5.28 -20.50
N GLU A 5 -36.63 5.79 -21.70
CA GLU A 5 -35.51 5.93 -22.66
C GLU A 5 -34.43 6.90 -22.15
N TYR A 6 -34.82 7.93 -21.38
CA TYR A 6 -33.94 8.97 -20.88
C TYR A 6 -34.04 9.16 -19.37
N LEU A 7 -32.92 9.38 -18.73
CA LEU A 7 -32.79 9.82 -17.34
C LEU A 7 -32.36 11.28 -17.30
N ASN A 8 -32.94 12.05 -16.39
CA ASN A 8 -32.39 13.37 -16.09
C ASN A 8 -31.15 13.23 -15.17
N VAL A 9 -30.42 14.34 -14.98
CA VAL A 9 -29.17 14.32 -14.20
C VAL A 9 -29.38 13.90 -12.74
N ASN A 10 -30.51 14.27 -12.12
CA ASN A 10 -30.82 13.89 -10.74
C ASN A 10 -31.13 12.40 -10.63
N GLU A 11 -31.91 11.86 -11.57
CA GLU A 11 -32.24 10.44 -11.61
C GLU A 11 -30.97 9.59 -11.80
N LEU A 12 -30.10 10.00 -12.72
CA LEU A 12 -28.84 9.31 -12.96
C LEU A 12 -27.90 9.41 -11.75
N ALA A 13 -27.82 10.58 -11.11
CA ALA A 13 -27.05 10.78 -9.88
C ALA A 13 -27.54 9.88 -8.75
N THR A 14 -28.87 9.86 -8.52
CA THR A 14 -29.49 9.01 -7.49
C THR A 14 -29.26 7.52 -7.76
N LEU A 15 -29.44 7.07 -9.01
CA LEU A 15 -29.24 5.68 -9.41
C LEU A 15 -27.84 5.17 -9.08
N PHE A 16 -26.84 6.04 -9.21
CA PHE A 16 -25.44 5.69 -8.97
C PHE A 16 -24.90 6.16 -7.61
N GLY A 17 -25.71 6.77 -6.75
CA GLY A 17 -25.27 7.33 -5.47
C GLY A 17 -24.18 8.41 -5.64
N LEU A 18 -24.30 9.24 -6.68
CA LEU A 18 -23.38 10.32 -7.00
C LEU A 18 -23.98 11.69 -6.68
N LYS A 19 -23.12 12.68 -6.47
CA LYS A 19 -23.53 14.08 -6.47
C LYS A 19 -23.77 14.54 -7.91
N VAL A 20 -24.78 15.37 -8.12
CA VAL A 20 -25.08 15.95 -9.44
C VAL A 20 -23.87 16.72 -10.01
N GLN A 21 -23.10 17.38 -9.14
CA GLN A 21 -21.88 18.09 -9.51
C GLN A 21 -20.86 17.17 -10.16
N THR A 22 -20.79 15.91 -9.77
CA THR A 22 -19.90 14.92 -10.39
C THR A 22 -20.29 14.66 -11.85
N LEU A 23 -21.57 14.54 -12.14
CA LEU A 23 -22.06 14.37 -13.52
C LEU A 23 -21.86 15.64 -14.35
N HIS A 24 -22.01 16.82 -13.75
CA HIS A 24 -21.68 18.08 -14.42
C HIS A 24 -20.20 18.17 -14.74
N TYR A 25 -19.35 17.74 -13.81
CA TYR A 25 -17.90 17.65 -14.04
C TYR A 25 -17.58 16.67 -15.18
N TYR A 26 -18.18 15.47 -15.18
CA TYR A 26 -17.98 14.47 -16.23
C TYR A 26 -18.42 14.96 -17.63
N ASP A 27 -19.50 15.73 -17.68
CA ASP A 27 -19.93 16.40 -18.90
C ASP A 27 -18.91 17.47 -19.34
N LYS A 28 -18.45 18.32 -18.40
CA LYS A 28 -17.47 19.38 -18.67
C LYS A 28 -16.17 18.85 -19.24
N ILE A 29 -15.65 17.77 -18.68
CA ILE A 29 -14.38 17.13 -19.14
C ILE A 29 -14.61 16.17 -20.31
N GLY A 30 -15.85 15.95 -20.73
CA GLY A 30 -16.21 15.16 -21.89
C GLY A 30 -16.23 13.65 -21.72
N ILE A 31 -15.98 13.12 -20.50
CA ILE A 31 -15.93 11.67 -20.26
C ILE A 31 -17.33 11.02 -20.28
N LEU A 32 -18.35 11.79 -19.89
CA LEU A 32 -19.76 11.38 -19.97
C LEU A 32 -20.62 12.60 -20.38
N LYS A 33 -20.79 12.80 -21.68
CA LYS A 33 -21.66 13.85 -22.20
C LYS A 33 -23.11 13.39 -22.21
N PRO A 34 -24.09 14.29 -21.91
CA PRO A 34 -25.50 13.96 -22.05
C PRO A 34 -25.83 13.69 -23.52
N SER A 35 -26.70 12.70 -23.78
CA SER A 35 -27.16 12.40 -25.14
C SER A 35 -28.01 13.51 -25.72
N TYR A 36 -28.69 14.24 -24.83
CA TYR A 36 -29.61 15.31 -25.24
C TYR A 36 -29.58 16.45 -24.21
N ARG A 37 -29.63 17.67 -24.72
CA ARG A 37 -29.90 18.87 -23.92
C ARG A 37 -31.21 19.49 -24.40
N ASP A 38 -32.14 19.66 -23.48
CA ASP A 38 -33.42 20.27 -23.80
C ASP A 38 -33.21 21.71 -24.27
N PRO A 39 -33.65 22.05 -25.48
CA PRO A 39 -33.39 23.37 -26.08
C PRO A 39 -34.13 24.50 -25.35
N ASN A 40 -35.22 24.18 -24.63
CA ASN A 40 -36.06 25.18 -23.94
C ASN A 40 -35.51 25.57 -22.58
N ASN A 41 -34.87 24.63 -21.86
CA ASN A 41 -34.45 24.82 -20.47
C ASN A 41 -33.01 24.37 -20.19
N GLY A 42 -32.30 23.86 -21.20
CA GLY A 42 -30.91 23.40 -21.07
C GLY A 42 -30.70 22.15 -20.22
N TYR A 43 -31.76 21.47 -19.78
CA TYR A 43 -31.64 20.30 -18.93
C TYR A 43 -30.96 19.14 -19.65
N ARG A 44 -30.01 18.53 -18.95
CA ARG A 44 -29.26 17.36 -19.40
C ARG A 44 -30.10 16.11 -19.29
N LYS A 45 -30.14 15.35 -20.39
CA LYS A 45 -30.77 14.03 -20.43
C LYS A 45 -29.77 13.00 -20.93
N TYR A 46 -29.70 11.89 -20.25
CA TYR A 46 -28.83 10.76 -20.53
C TYR A 46 -29.69 9.59 -21.00
N ARG A 47 -29.30 8.95 -22.10
CA ARG A 47 -29.97 7.70 -22.51
C ARG A 47 -29.69 6.61 -21.49
N PHE A 48 -30.60 5.67 -21.36
CA PHE A 48 -30.47 4.58 -20.40
C PHE A 48 -29.19 3.74 -20.64
N ASP A 49 -28.78 3.53 -21.88
CA ASP A 49 -27.54 2.83 -22.23
C ASP A 49 -26.26 3.53 -21.71
N GLN A 50 -26.30 4.83 -21.47
CA GLN A 50 -25.16 5.56 -20.86
C GLN A 50 -24.93 5.19 -19.39
N THR A 51 -25.85 4.45 -18.76
CA THR A 51 -25.64 3.89 -17.44
C THR A 51 -24.47 2.89 -17.43
N TYR A 52 -24.31 2.10 -18.48
CA TYR A 52 -23.15 1.17 -18.63
C TYR A 52 -21.83 1.95 -18.72
N LYS A 53 -21.81 3.06 -19.45
CA LYS A 53 -20.63 3.92 -19.53
C LYS A 53 -20.28 4.51 -18.18
N LEU A 54 -21.28 5.00 -17.44
CA LEU A 54 -21.07 5.54 -16.09
C LEU A 54 -20.63 4.44 -15.10
N ALA A 55 -21.19 3.24 -15.20
CA ALA A 55 -20.75 2.09 -14.39
C ALA A 55 -19.28 1.76 -14.64
N SER A 56 -18.84 1.74 -15.90
CA SER A 56 -17.44 1.52 -16.29
C SER A 56 -16.52 2.59 -15.71
N ILE A 57 -16.88 3.88 -15.82
CA ILE A 57 -16.10 4.99 -15.23
C ILE A 57 -15.94 4.77 -13.73
N ARG A 58 -17.02 4.46 -13.01
CA ARG A 58 -16.96 4.22 -11.56
C ARG A 58 -16.11 3.01 -11.19
N TYR A 59 -16.24 1.93 -11.96
CA TYR A 59 -15.43 0.74 -11.74
C TYR A 59 -13.94 1.04 -11.87
N MET A 60 -13.52 1.69 -12.94
CA MET A 60 -12.12 2.08 -13.15
C MET A 60 -11.61 3.04 -12.05
N ARG A 61 -12.43 4.00 -11.64
CA ARG A 61 -12.11 4.88 -10.51
C ARG A 61 -11.92 4.12 -9.18
N LYS A 62 -12.72 3.07 -8.96
CA LYS A 62 -12.58 2.19 -7.80
C LYS A 62 -11.28 1.37 -7.85
N LEU A 63 -10.82 1.01 -9.03
CA LEU A 63 -9.50 0.38 -9.24
C LEU A 63 -8.33 1.36 -9.08
N GLY A 64 -8.60 2.64 -8.80
CA GLY A 64 -7.59 3.66 -8.54
C GLY A 64 -7.03 4.35 -9.78
N TYR A 65 -7.65 4.20 -10.94
CA TYR A 65 -7.26 4.96 -12.13
C TYR A 65 -7.63 6.44 -11.99
N SER A 66 -6.78 7.34 -12.48
CA SER A 66 -7.09 8.77 -12.58
C SER A 66 -8.23 8.98 -13.58
N ILE A 67 -8.86 10.15 -13.57
CA ILE A 67 -9.96 10.44 -14.52
C ILE A 67 -9.45 10.54 -15.95
N GLU A 68 -8.21 11.00 -16.13
CA GLU A 68 -7.50 11.05 -17.39
C GLU A 68 -7.25 9.64 -17.92
N ALA A 69 -6.73 8.75 -17.08
CA ALA A 69 -6.50 7.34 -17.44
C ALA A 69 -7.80 6.60 -17.77
N VAL A 70 -8.92 6.93 -17.09
CA VAL A 70 -10.24 6.37 -17.45
C VAL A 70 -10.70 6.84 -18.81
N ARG A 71 -10.44 8.11 -19.19
CA ARG A 71 -10.75 8.63 -20.54
C ARG A 71 -9.94 7.87 -21.58
N ASP A 72 -8.62 7.79 -21.41
CA ASP A 72 -7.73 7.09 -22.33
C ASP A 72 -8.12 5.62 -22.49
N PHE A 73 -8.54 4.98 -21.40
CA PHE A 73 -9.03 3.61 -21.43
C PHE A 73 -10.34 3.46 -22.22
N GLN A 74 -11.25 4.44 -22.15
CA GLN A 74 -12.50 4.43 -22.95
C GLN A 74 -12.26 4.59 -24.44
N ASP A 75 -11.18 5.28 -24.83
CA ASP A 75 -10.80 5.50 -26.22
C ASP A 75 -9.96 4.33 -26.77
N THR A 76 -9.41 3.47 -25.90
CA THR A 76 -8.68 2.26 -26.29
C THR A 76 -9.64 1.22 -26.87
N LYS A 77 -9.42 0.90 -28.15
CA LYS A 77 -10.19 -0.14 -28.88
C LYS A 77 -9.47 -1.49 -28.93
N ASP A 78 -8.21 -1.51 -28.51
CA ASP A 78 -7.36 -2.69 -28.50
C ASP A 78 -7.53 -3.44 -27.16
N PRO A 79 -8.08 -4.68 -27.17
CA PRO A 79 -8.23 -5.48 -25.97
C PRO A 79 -6.89 -5.84 -25.30
N ASP A 80 -5.82 -5.99 -26.10
CA ASP A 80 -4.50 -6.36 -25.58
C ASP A 80 -3.87 -5.19 -24.82
N GLU A 81 -4.01 -3.96 -25.32
CA GLU A 81 -3.59 -2.76 -24.58
C GLU A 81 -4.37 -2.61 -23.27
N ALA A 82 -5.70 -2.82 -23.31
CA ALA A 82 -6.53 -2.77 -22.11
C ALA A 82 -6.10 -3.81 -21.07
N LEU A 83 -5.82 -5.05 -21.52
CA LEU A 83 -5.35 -6.14 -20.67
C LEU A 83 -3.98 -5.79 -20.06
N GLN A 84 -3.07 -5.24 -20.82
CA GLN A 84 -1.74 -4.86 -20.35
C GLN A 84 -1.82 -3.80 -19.24
N ARG A 85 -2.60 -2.75 -19.43
CA ARG A 85 -2.84 -1.69 -18.43
C ARG A 85 -3.43 -2.24 -17.12
N LEU A 86 -4.34 -3.22 -17.21
CA LEU A 86 -4.90 -3.88 -16.02
C LEU A 86 -3.85 -4.71 -15.27
N LYS A 87 -2.98 -5.43 -16.00
CA LYS A 87 -1.87 -6.20 -15.40
C LYS A 87 -0.88 -5.29 -14.68
N GLU A 88 -0.49 -4.19 -15.30
CA GLU A 88 0.40 -3.19 -14.70
C GLU A 88 -0.22 -2.59 -13.43
N ARG A 89 -1.51 -2.26 -13.45
CA ARG A 89 -2.20 -1.77 -12.27
C ARG A 89 -2.26 -2.80 -11.15
N SER A 90 -2.53 -4.07 -11.49
CA SER A 90 -2.54 -5.17 -10.54
C SER A 90 -1.16 -5.36 -9.89
N ALA A 91 -0.09 -5.33 -10.68
CA ALA A 91 1.28 -5.43 -10.18
C ALA A 91 1.63 -4.29 -9.21
N ALA A 92 1.28 -3.04 -9.57
CA ALA A 92 1.52 -1.88 -8.72
C ALA A 92 0.73 -1.95 -7.39
N ILE A 93 -0.48 -2.48 -7.40
CA ILE A 93 -1.26 -2.69 -6.16
C ILE A 93 -0.61 -3.79 -5.31
N HIS A 94 -0.12 -4.84 -5.94
CA HIS A 94 0.53 -5.95 -5.24
C HIS A 94 1.82 -5.49 -4.54
N GLU A 95 2.65 -4.71 -5.23
CA GLU A 95 3.85 -4.10 -4.65
C GLU A 95 3.52 -3.21 -3.43
N GLN A 96 2.48 -2.37 -3.54
CA GLN A 96 2.03 -1.54 -2.41
C GLN A 96 1.52 -2.39 -1.24
N TRP A 97 0.84 -3.50 -1.53
CA TRP A 97 0.36 -4.41 -0.51
C TRP A 97 1.52 -5.11 0.22
N GLU A 98 2.52 -5.59 -0.52
CA GLU A 98 3.73 -6.20 0.07
C GLU A 98 4.48 -5.21 0.98
N GLU A 99 4.60 -3.96 0.56
CA GLU A 99 5.21 -2.92 1.39
C GLU A 99 4.41 -2.66 2.67
N MET A 100 3.08 -2.56 2.57
CA MET A 100 2.22 -2.42 3.75
C MET A 100 2.35 -3.61 4.70
N MET A 101 2.46 -4.83 4.18
CA MET A 101 2.66 -6.03 4.99
C MET A 101 4.00 -5.99 5.72
N ARG A 102 5.08 -5.54 5.07
CA ARG A 102 6.39 -5.36 5.75
C ARG A 102 6.30 -4.37 6.89
N ILE A 103 5.62 -3.24 6.67
CA ILE A 103 5.41 -2.21 7.71
C ILE A 103 4.58 -2.77 8.87
N ASP A 104 3.49 -3.47 8.59
CA ASP A 104 2.63 -4.08 9.61
C ASP A 104 3.41 -5.08 10.46
N HIS A 105 4.19 -5.97 9.86
CA HIS A 105 5.05 -6.90 10.57
C HIS A 105 6.09 -6.18 11.46
N ALA A 106 6.67 -5.07 11.00
CA ALA A 106 7.58 -4.27 11.82
C ALA A 106 6.87 -3.68 13.04
N ILE A 107 5.66 -3.17 12.87
CA ILE A 107 4.83 -2.65 13.95
C ILE A 107 4.49 -3.76 14.96
N LEU A 108 4.04 -4.91 14.48
CA LEU A 108 3.68 -6.04 15.35
C LEU A 108 4.89 -6.52 16.17
N ARG A 109 6.08 -6.64 15.58
CA ARG A 109 7.30 -6.97 16.32
C ARG A 109 7.61 -5.92 17.40
N LYS A 110 7.43 -4.65 17.10
CA LYS A 110 7.66 -3.57 18.08
C LYS A 110 6.65 -3.61 19.23
N ILE A 111 5.39 -3.91 18.92
CA ILE A 111 4.36 -4.11 19.94
C ILE A 111 4.75 -5.27 20.85
N GLN A 112 5.09 -6.43 20.27
CA GLN A 112 5.49 -7.61 21.03
C GLN A 112 6.69 -7.31 21.92
N PHE A 113 7.73 -6.65 21.39
CA PHE A 113 8.89 -6.24 22.17
C PHE A 113 8.52 -5.38 23.39
N ILE A 114 7.62 -4.41 23.20
CA ILE A 114 7.16 -3.53 24.27
C ILE A 114 6.34 -4.31 25.30
N GLU A 115 5.47 -5.22 24.86
CA GLU A 115 4.65 -6.04 25.75
C GLU A 115 5.52 -6.97 26.59
N ASP A 116 6.47 -7.67 25.99
CA ASP A 116 7.40 -8.56 26.67
C ASP A 116 8.31 -7.81 27.65
N SER A 117 8.66 -6.57 27.33
CA SER A 117 9.54 -5.74 28.15
C SER A 117 8.84 -5.05 29.31
N LYS A 118 7.51 -4.93 29.32
CA LYS A 118 6.76 -4.17 30.35
C LYS A 118 6.99 -4.68 31.76
N ASP A 119 7.09 -5.98 31.90
CA ASP A 119 7.24 -6.65 33.22
C ASP A 119 8.70 -6.94 33.57
N GLU A 120 9.63 -6.71 32.61
CA GLU A 120 11.04 -7.07 32.75
C GLU A 120 11.99 -5.88 32.93
N ILE A 121 11.54 -4.66 32.66
CA ILE A 121 12.40 -3.47 32.76
C ILE A 121 12.45 -2.98 34.19
N ASP A 122 13.52 -3.38 34.90
CA ASP A 122 13.96 -2.72 36.13
C ASP A 122 14.82 -1.51 35.73
N TYR A 123 14.27 -0.32 35.88
CA TYR A 123 14.96 0.94 35.55
C TYR A 123 16.07 1.32 36.58
N GLU A 124 16.21 0.57 37.68
CA GLU A 124 17.16 0.88 38.74
C GLU A 124 18.42 -0.01 38.77
N GLY A 125 18.53 -0.99 37.84
CA GLY A 125 19.65 -1.89 37.79
C GLY A 125 19.95 -2.48 36.42
N PHE A 126 21.07 -3.23 36.28
CA PHE A 126 21.32 -4.09 35.14
C PHE A 126 21.13 -5.52 35.51
N ARG A 127 20.61 -6.30 34.57
CA ARG A 127 20.46 -7.73 34.67
C ARG A 127 21.37 -8.41 33.66
N ILE A 128 22.14 -9.38 34.12
CA ILE A 128 22.85 -10.28 33.21
C ILE A 128 21.92 -11.43 32.88
N VAL A 129 21.65 -11.61 31.60
CA VAL A 129 20.81 -12.71 31.11
C VAL A 129 21.68 -13.62 30.23
N GLU A 130 21.64 -14.91 30.53
CA GLU A 130 22.29 -15.92 29.70
C GLU A 130 21.31 -16.39 28.62
N TYR A 131 21.79 -16.35 27.36
CA TYR A 131 21.04 -16.88 26.26
C TYR A 131 21.79 -18.08 25.64
N PRO A 132 21.08 -19.05 25.07
CA PRO A 132 21.72 -20.09 24.26
C PRO A 132 22.44 -19.46 23.04
N GLU A 133 23.23 -20.27 22.36
CA GLU A 133 23.86 -19.87 21.10
C GLU A 133 22.80 -19.34 20.12
N ARG A 134 23.08 -18.18 19.50
CA ARG A 134 22.19 -17.52 18.54
C ARG A 134 22.98 -17.13 17.31
N LYS A 135 22.31 -17.12 16.19
CA LYS A 135 22.89 -16.65 14.93
C LYS A 135 22.44 -15.20 14.68
N TYR A 136 23.30 -14.43 14.06
CA TYR A 136 23.00 -13.07 13.62
C TYR A 136 23.63 -12.81 12.25
N ILE A 137 23.09 -11.83 11.55
CA ILE A 137 23.66 -11.29 10.33
C ILE A 137 24.28 -9.93 10.64
N SER A 138 25.46 -9.66 10.08
CA SER A 138 26.04 -8.31 10.13
C SER A 138 25.24 -7.40 9.23
N ILE A 139 24.80 -6.26 9.76
CA ILE A 139 24.05 -5.25 9.01
C ILE A 139 24.87 -4.00 8.73
N GLY A 140 26.15 -4.01 9.12
CA GLY A 140 27.11 -2.99 8.76
C GLY A 140 27.57 -2.10 9.89
N THR A 141 28.22 -1.02 9.52
CA THR A 141 28.76 0.00 10.42
C THR A 141 27.70 1.03 10.82
N GLU A 142 27.99 1.84 11.85
CA GLU A 142 27.13 2.90 12.33
C GLU A 142 26.66 3.86 11.21
N THR A 143 27.55 4.18 10.28
CA THR A 143 27.23 5.07 9.14
C THR A 143 26.25 4.41 8.16
N GLU A 144 26.45 3.14 7.85
CA GLU A 144 25.59 2.39 6.91
C GLU A 144 24.20 2.18 7.48
N ILE A 145 24.10 1.94 8.79
CA ILE A 145 22.83 1.73 9.48
C ILE A 145 21.97 3.00 9.54
N TYR A 146 22.57 4.13 9.91
CA TYR A 146 21.84 5.39 9.97
C TYR A 146 21.49 5.95 8.59
N ALA A 147 22.22 5.55 7.55
CA ALA A 147 21.86 5.89 6.17
C ALA A 147 20.81 4.97 5.55
N GLY A 148 20.61 3.77 6.13
CA GLY A 148 19.66 2.77 5.64
C GLY A 148 18.40 2.67 6.50
N GLU A 149 17.33 2.18 5.90
CA GLU A 149 16.06 1.99 6.60
C GLU A 149 15.99 0.68 7.41
N SER A 150 16.93 -0.22 7.21
CA SER A 150 16.96 -1.57 7.81
C SER A 150 16.96 -1.56 9.34
N PHE A 151 17.56 -0.54 9.94
CA PHE A 151 17.62 -0.35 11.38
C PHE A 151 16.23 -0.30 12.06
N TYR A 152 15.23 0.23 11.36
CA TYR A 152 13.88 0.39 11.91
C TYR A 152 13.06 -0.90 11.88
N PHE A 153 13.45 -1.85 11.03
CA PHE A 153 12.64 -3.03 10.72
C PHE A 153 13.09 -4.30 11.44
N TYR A 154 14.34 -4.34 11.96
CA TYR A 154 14.87 -5.54 12.60
C TYR A 154 15.37 -5.25 14.02
N PRO A 155 15.22 -6.20 14.98
CA PRO A 155 15.87 -6.11 16.26
C PRO A 155 17.38 -6.02 16.08
N THR A 156 17.95 -4.87 16.40
CA THR A 156 19.37 -4.60 16.16
C THR A 156 20.18 -4.87 17.42
N LEU A 157 21.22 -5.68 17.27
CA LEU A 157 22.22 -5.93 18.30
C LEU A 157 23.43 -5.03 18.02
N VAL A 158 24.04 -4.52 19.09
CA VAL A 158 25.27 -3.75 19.00
C VAL A 158 26.39 -4.56 19.65
N PHE A 159 27.43 -4.85 18.88
CA PHE A 159 28.61 -5.54 19.36
C PHE A 159 29.75 -4.55 19.53
N TYR A 160 30.53 -4.72 20.59
CA TYR A 160 31.69 -3.92 20.84
C TYR A 160 32.94 -4.80 20.78
N GLU A 161 33.85 -4.51 19.87
CA GLU A 161 35.19 -5.08 19.82
C GLU A 161 36.19 -3.95 20.12
N GLY A 162 36.55 -3.80 21.40
CA GLY A 162 37.31 -2.63 21.87
C GLY A 162 36.53 -1.35 21.69
N THR A 163 36.97 -0.46 20.80
CA THR A 163 36.30 0.81 20.49
C THR A 163 35.44 0.73 19.22
N LYS A 164 35.51 -0.37 18.50
CA LYS A 164 34.75 -0.56 17.25
C LYS A 164 33.36 -1.07 17.58
N LYS A 165 32.38 -0.45 16.96
CA LYS A 165 30.98 -0.90 17.02
C LYS A 165 30.63 -1.63 15.73
N GLU A 166 30.01 -2.79 15.88
CA GLU A 166 29.39 -3.52 14.79
C GLU A 166 27.92 -3.74 15.11
N PHE A 167 27.10 -3.74 14.11
CA PHE A 167 25.66 -3.89 14.23
C PHE A 167 25.21 -5.17 13.54
N GLY A 168 24.32 -5.89 14.19
CA GLY A 168 23.78 -7.13 13.67
C GLY A 168 22.29 -7.24 13.94
N ALA A 169 21.62 -8.06 13.17
CA ALA A 169 20.25 -8.47 13.42
C ALA A 169 20.22 -9.97 13.77
N LEU A 170 19.41 -10.34 14.76
CA LEU A 170 19.20 -11.76 15.07
C LEU A 170 18.59 -12.46 13.86
N LEU A 171 19.15 -13.61 13.51
CA LEU A 171 18.58 -14.47 12.49
C LEU A 171 17.31 -15.12 13.08
N THR A 172 16.19 -14.85 12.45
CA THR A 172 14.90 -15.47 12.72
C THR A 172 14.48 -16.28 11.50
N ASP A 173 13.49 -17.13 11.64
CA ASP A 173 12.94 -17.94 10.54
C ASP A 173 12.38 -17.09 9.37
N GLU A 174 12.21 -15.79 9.59
CA GLU A 174 11.70 -14.82 8.59
C GLU A 174 12.82 -14.25 7.69
N VAL A 175 14.09 -14.45 8.01
CA VAL A 175 15.22 -13.96 7.21
C VAL A 175 15.69 -15.06 6.27
N PRO A 176 15.62 -14.87 4.93
CA PRO A 176 16.14 -15.86 4.00
C PRO A 176 17.66 -16.03 4.20
N GLU A 177 18.11 -17.27 4.32
CA GLU A 177 19.53 -17.59 4.49
C GLU A 177 20.37 -17.34 3.22
N GLU A 178 19.74 -17.00 2.10
CA GLU A 178 20.42 -16.79 0.82
C GLU A 178 21.15 -15.44 0.78
N ASN A 179 22.49 -15.49 0.57
CA ASN A 179 23.38 -14.33 0.37
C ASN A 179 23.60 -13.41 1.58
N VAL A 180 23.48 -13.92 2.81
CA VAL A 180 23.80 -13.17 4.03
C VAL A 180 24.98 -13.81 4.75
N ASP A 181 25.85 -12.97 5.34
CA ASP A 181 26.98 -13.43 6.14
C ASP A 181 26.49 -13.72 7.56
N ILE A 182 26.36 -15.01 7.87
CA ILE A 182 25.79 -15.49 9.12
C ILE A 182 26.90 -15.68 10.15
N HIS A 183 26.80 -15.00 11.26
CA HIS A 183 27.71 -15.12 12.39
C HIS A 183 27.03 -15.81 13.58
N THR A 184 27.82 -16.39 14.45
CA THR A 184 27.36 -17.05 15.67
C THR A 184 27.74 -16.24 16.89
N ILE A 185 26.78 -15.92 17.76
CA ILE A 185 27.02 -15.35 19.08
C ILE A 185 27.21 -16.52 20.03
N PRO A 186 28.41 -16.73 20.62
CA PRO A 186 28.59 -17.76 21.62
C PRO A 186 27.72 -17.48 22.86
N ALA A 187 27.28 -18.54 23.50
CA ALA A 187 26.58 -18.44 24.79
C ALA A 187 27.49 -17.73 25.81
N GLN A 188 27.13 -16.57 26.32
CA GLN A 188 27.83 -15.74 27.32
C GLN A 188 28.33 -14.37 26.83
N VAL A 189 27.67 -13.73 25.92
CA VAL A 189 27.92 -12.31 25.63
C VAL A 189 26.94 -11.47 26.46
N PRO A 190 27.42 -10.62 27.38
CA PRO A 190 26.51 -9.67 28.03
C PRO A 190 25.91 -8.72 26.98
N MET A 191 24.59 -8.65 26.95
CA MET A 191 23.89 -7.63 26.15
C MET A 191 23.70 -6.40 27.01
N TRP A 192 24.06 -5.26 26.48
CA TRP A 192 23.89 -3.94 27.08
C TRP A 192 22.60 -3.29 26.57
#